data_41cfacaca38b83b58449ae240e991db5
#
_entry.id   41cfacaca38b83b58449ae240e991db5
#
_cell.length_a   1.000
_cell.length_b   1.000
_cell.length_c   1.000
_cell.angle_alpha   90.00
_cell.angle_beta   90.00
_cell.angle_gamma   90.00
#
_symmetry.space_group_name_H-M   'P 1'
#
loop_
_entity.id
_entity.type
_entity.pdbx_description
1 polymer ?
#
loop_
_entity_poly.entity_id
_entity_poly.type
_entity_poly.pdbx_seq_one_letter_code
_entity_poly.pdbx_strand_id
1 'polypeptide(L)'
;MKTTRLEAFSDGVLAIIITIMVLELKVPHAIELAALKPVLPVLLSYVLSFIYLGIYWNNHHHLFQATEQVSGGILWANLHLLFWLSLFPFTTAWMGENHLATIPTAIYGFVLLMAAIAYYVLERAIIAKEGRGSLLAQAIGRDWKGKLSPVLYFAAIPLAFVSPWIAGGIYVFVALLWLIPDRRIERKLEERGE
;
A
#
# COMPACT_ATOMS: atom_id res chain seq x y z
N MET A 1 8.46 23.92 -1.53
CA MET A 1 9.13 23.17 -0.42
C MET A 1 9.96 22.07 -1.07
N LYS A 2 11.13 21.72 -0.53
CA LYS A 2 11.92 20.59 -1.10
C LYS A 2 11.20 19.26 -0.84
N THR A 3 11.25 18.35 -1.79
CA THR A 3 10.67 16.99 -1.72
C THR A 3 11.22 16.20 -0.54
N THR A 4 12.51 16.30 -0.28
CA THR A 4 13.27 15.58 0.78
C THR A 4 12.61 15.63 2.16
N ARG A 5 12.00 16.78 2.55
CA ARG A 5 11.32 16.89 3.85
C ARG A 5 10.01 16.11 3.90
N LEU A 6 9.29 16.06 2.78
CA LEU A 6 8.04 15.32 2.67
C LEU A 6 8.31 13.81 2.63
N GLU A 7 9.33 13.39 1.90
CA GLU A 7 9.81 12.01 1.87
C GLU A 7 10.21 11.54 3.27
N ALA A 8 11.08 12.28 3.96
CA ALA A 8 11.51 11.93 5.32
C ALA A 8 10.34 11.80 6.31
N PHE A 9 9.32 12.67 6.20
CA PHE A 9 8.11 12.56 7.02
C PHE A 9 7.32 11.30 6.68
N SER A 10 7.13 11.01 5.39
CA SER A 10 6.38 9.83 4.92
C SER A 10 7.10 8.53 5.29
N ASP A 11 8.42 8.48 5.14
CA ASP A 11 9.25 7.34 5.56
C ASP A 11 9.14 7.08 7.06
N GLY A 12 9.17 8.14 7.88
CA GLY A 12 8.97 8.05 9.31
C GLY A 12 7.60 7.47 9.67
N VAL A 13 6.53 7.93 9.01
CA VAL A 13 5.17 7.41 9.23
C VAL A 13 5.08 5.94 8.82
N LEU A 14 5.58 5.56 7.64
CA LEU A 14 5.55 4.19 7.15
C LEU A 14 6.37 3.24 8.04
N ALA A 15 7.54 3.66 8.53
CA ALA A 15 8.34 2.89 9.46
C ALA A 15 7.59 2.62 10.78
N ILE A 16 6.89 3.62 11.31
CA ILE A 16 6.07 3.49 12.51
C ILE A 16 4.89 2.52 12.25
N ILE A 17 4.19 2.65 11.14
CA ILE A 17 3.08 1.76 10.77
C ILE A 17 3.56 0.29 10.73
N ILE A 18 4.67 0.02 10.06
CA ILE A 18 5.25 -1.33 9.94
C ILE A 18 5.63 -1.88 11.33
N THR A 19 6.24 -1.08 12.18
CA THR A 19 6.68 -1.51 13.52
C THR A 19 5.51 -1.72 14.48
N ILE A 20 4.44 -0.94 14.38
CA ILE A 20 3.22 -1.14 15.17
C ILE A 20 2.55 -2.46 14.80
N MET A 21 2.49 -2.81 13.53
CA MET A 21 1.86 -4.07 13.10
C MET A 21 2.48 -5.31 13.73
N VAL A 22 3.80 -5.34 13.97
CA VAL A 22 4.44 -6.50 14.60
C VAL A 22 4.07 -6.67 16.07
N LEU A 23 3.68 -5.58 16.75
CA LEU A 23 3.26 -5.63 18.15
C LEU A 23 1.92 -6.34 18.36
N GLU A 24 1.12 -6.49 17.29
CA GLU A 24 -0.12 -7.27 17.32
C GLU A 24 0.12 -8.78 17.35
N LEU A 25 1.35 -9.24 17.07
CA LEU A 25 1.74 -10.64 17.17
C LEU A 25 1.93 -11.02 18.64
N LYS A 26 0.94 -11.69 19.24
CA LYS A 26 1.00 -12.15 20.64
C LYS A 26 2.00 -13.27 20.80
N VAL A 27 2.88 -13.14 21.78
CA VAL A 27 3.88 -14.16 22.09
C VAL A 27 3.18 -15.38 22.70
N PRO A 28 3.35 -16.60 22.14
CA PRO A 28 2.83 -17.82 22.74
C PRO A 28 3.46 -18.09 24.11
N HIS A 29 2.67 -18.57 25.08
CA HIS A 29 3.18 -18.92 26.41
C HIS A 29 3.76 -20.34 26.48
N ALA A 30 3.33 -21.24 25.58
CA ALA A 30 3.87 -22.58 25.50
C ALA A 30 5.11 -22.65 24.59
N ILE A 31 6.05 -23.53 24.92
CA ILE A 31 7.35 -23.68 24.22
C ILE A 31 7.29 -24.61 23.00
N GLU A 32 6.17 -25.26 22.77
CA GLU A 32 5.99 -26.24 21.69
C GLU A 32 5.62 -25.53 20.38
N LEU A 33 6.05 -26.08 19.23
CA LEU A 33 5.70 -25.56 17.91
C LEU A 33 4.18 -25.47 17.68
N ALA A 34 3.40 -26.31 18.34
CA ALA A 34 1.95 -26.28 18.27
C ALA A 34 1.36 -24.95 18.77
N ALA A 35 2.04 -24.26 19.67
CA ALA A 35 1.63 -22.94 20.18
C ALA A 35 1.66 -21.83 19.12
N LEU A 36 2.33 -22.03 17.99
CA LEU A 36 2.34 -21.10 16.88
C LEU A 36 1.09 -21.19 15.99
N LYS A 37 0.33 -22.30 16.05
CA LYS A 37 -0.87 -22.49 15.22
C LYS A 37 -1.90 -21.35 15.35
N PRO A 38 -2.29 -20.91 16.57
CA PRO A 38 -3.25 -19.81 16.71
C PRO A 38 -2.69 -18.45 16.27
N VAL A 39 -1.36 -18.26 16.21
CA VAL A 39 -0.71 -17.02 15.77
C VAL A 39 -0.63 -16.95 14.25
N LEU A 40 -0.70 -18.10 13.56
CA LEU A 40 -0.46 -18.18 12.12
C LEU A 40 -1.40 -17.28 11.27
N PRO A 41 -2.72 -17.17 11.52
CA PRO A 41 -3.58 -16.28 10.75
C PRO A 41 -3.18 -14.81 10.89
N VAL A 42 -2.82 -14.36 12.09
CA VAL A 42 -2.35 -12.98 12.35
C VAL A 42 -1.00 -12.76 11.66
N LEU A 43 -0.09 -13.73 11.76
CA LEU A 43 1.21 -13.66 11.08
C LEU A 43 1.07 -13.56 9.56
N LEU A 44 0.18 -14.36 8.95
CA LEU A 44 -0.05 -14.32 7.50
C LEU A 44 -0.67 -12.99 7.06
N SER A 45 -1.63 -12.45 7.84
CA SER A 45 -2.20 -11.14 7.61
C SER A 45 -1.15 -10.03 7.73
N TYR A 46 -0.27 -10.13 8.74
CA TYR A 46 0.87 -9.24 8.93
C TYR A 46 1.83 -9.27 7.73
N VAL A 47 2.24 -10.46 7.29
CA VAL A 47 3.15 -10.62 6.14
C VAL A 47 2.56 -9.99 4.88
N LEU A 48 1.26 -10.23 4.61
CA LEU A 48 0.57 -9.62 3.48
C LEU A 48 0.59 -8.08 3.56
N SER A 49 0.26 -7.53 4.72
CA SER A 49 0.23 -6.08 4.94
C SER A 49 1.63 -5.45 4.92
N PHE A 50 2.64 -6.15 5.43
CA PHE A 50 4.04 -5.73 5.32
C PHE A 50 4.47 -5.60 3.86
N ILE A 51 4.12 -6.58 3.02
CA ILE A 51 4.39 -6.54 1.57
C ILE A 51 3.69 -5.34 0.94
N TYR A 52 2.42 -5.09 1.24
CA TYR A 52 1.71 -3.91 0.74
C TYR A 52 2.37 -2.61 1.13
N LEU A 53 2.74 -2.44 2.40
CA LEU A 53 3.41 -1.22 2.87
C LEU A 53 4.78 -1.04 2.21
N GLY A 54 5.53 -2.14 2.01
CA GLY A 54 6.78 -2.12 1.25
C GLY A 54 6.59 -1.70 -0.21
N ILE A 55 5.51 -2.18 -0.86
CA ILE A 55 5.13 -1.76 -2.21
C ILE A 55 4.79 -0.26 -2.24
N TYR A 56 3.96 0.22 -1.30
CA TYR A 56 3.63 1.64 -1.21
C TYR A 56 4.86 2.50 -0.96
N TRP A 57 5.74 2.10 -0.03
CA TRP A 57 6.99 2.79 0.23
C TRP A 57 7.87 2.89 -1.01
N ASN A 58 8.09 1.79 -1.72
CA ASN A 58 8.93 1.76 -2.92
C ASN A 58 8.35 2.64 -4.04
N ASN A 59 7.04 2.51 -4.31
CA ASN A 59 6.39 3.33 -5.33
C ASN A 59 6.35 4.82 -4.95
N HIS A 60 6.15 5.14 -3.67
CA HIS A 60 6.18 6.49 -3.13
C HIS A 60 7.57 7.13 -3.30
N HIS A 61 8.63 6.38 -3.00
CA HIS A 61 10.00 6.82 -3.21
C HIS A 61 10.26 7.21 -4.67
N HIS A 62 9.96 6.31 -5.63
CA HIS A 62 10.12 6.62 -7.05
C HIS A 62 9.26 7.78 -7.53
N LEU A 63 8.04 7.92 -6.99
CA LEU A 63 7.14 9.02 -7.30
C LEU A 63 7.78 10.38 -6.93
N PHE A 64 8.38 10.47 -5.74
CA PHE A 64 9.02 11.71 -5.27
C PHE A 64 10.40 11.96 -5.86
N GLN A 65 11.15 10.94 -6.24
CA GLN A 65 12.36 11.11 -7.05
C GLN A 65 12.09 11.80 -8.39
N ALA A 66 10.92 11.52 -9.00
CA ALA A 66 10.50 12.15 -10.24
C ALA A 66 9.81 13.51 -10.05
N THR A 67 9.73 14.03 -8.80
CA THR A 67 8.99 15.26 -8.44
C THR A 67 9.96 16.39 -8.11
N GLU A 68 9.89 17.49 -8.83
CA GLU A 68 10.77 18.66 -8.61
C GLU A 68 10.22 19.62 -7.55
N GLN A 69 8.90 19.81 -7.50
CA GLN A 69 8.26 20.82 -6.65
C GLN A 69 7.07 20.30 -5.87
N VAL A 70 7.04 20.60 -4.57
CA VAL A 70 5.91 20.28 -3.68
C VAL A 70 5.02 21.50 -3.50
N SER A 71 3.71 21.35 -3.81
CA SER A 71 2.66 22.33 -3.55
C SER A 71 1.81 21.92 -2.33
N GLY A 72 0.96 22.85 -1.83
CA GLY A 72 0.01 22.55 -0.76
C GLY A 72 -0.96 21.43 -1.12
N GLY A 73 -1.40 21.33 -2.39
CA GLY A 73 -2.24 20.22 -2.85
C GLY A 73 -1.54 18.87 -2.78
N ILE A 74 -0.25 18.80 -3.13
CA ILE A 74 0.56 17.58 -3.02
C ILE A 74 0.73 17.17 -1.54
N LEU A 75 0.93 18.14 -0.63
CA LEU A 75 1.01 17.85 0.82
C LEU A 75 -0.27 17.20 1.33
N TRP A 76 -1.44 17.75 1.00
CA TRP A 76 -2.73 17.19 1.43
C TRP A 76 -3.01 15.83 0.78
N ALA A 77 -2.68 15.64 -0.48
CA ALA A 77 -2.80 14.36 -1.17
C ALA A 77 -1.90 13.29 -0.54
N ASN A 78 -0.67 13.66 -0.14
CA ASN A 78 0.24 12.78 0.58
C ASN A 78 -0.31 12.41 1.98
N LEU A 79 -0.79 13.38 2.74
CA LEU A 79 -1.42 13.12 4.04
C LEU A 79 -2.67 12.22 3.91
N HIS A 80 -3.46 12.40 2.85
CA HIS A 80 -4.59 11.53 2.54
C HIS A 80 -4.15 10.07 2.31
N LEU A 81 -3.06 9.85 1.57
CA LEU A 81 -2.47 8.52 1.40
C LEU A 81 -2.00 7.96 2.74
N LEU A 82 -1.21 8.71 3.50
CA LEU A 82 -0.68 8.27 4.79
C LEU A 82 -1.79 7.96 5.81
N PHE A 83 -2.92 8.69 5.76
CA PHE A 83 -4.09 8.38 6.58
C PHE A 83 -4.61 6.97 6.32
N TRP A 84 -4.83 6.58 5.05
CA TRP A 84 -5.31 5.24 4.73
C TRP A 84 -4.29 4.16 5.06
N LEU A 85 -2.99 4.44 4.83
CA LEU A 85 -1.93 3.50 5.21
C LEU A 85 -1.82 3.32 6.73
N SER A 86 -2.11 4.36 7.52
CA SER A 86 -2.09 4.26 8.98
C SER A 86 -3.18 3.37 9.58
N LEU A 87 -4.20 3.01 8.79
CA LEU A 87 -5.24 2.05 9.20
C LEU A 87 -4.86 0.58 8.98
N PHE A 88 -3.73 0.31 8.31
CA PHE A 88 -3.27 -1.07 8.08
C PHE A 88 -3.08 -1.86 9.37
N PRO A 89 -2.42 -1.35 10.43
CA PRO A 89 -2.26 -2.12 11.67
C PRO A 89 -3.59 -2.63 12.22
N PHE A 90 -4.57 -1.74 12.34
CA PHE A 90 -5.90 -2.07 12.85
C PHE A 90 -6.61 -3.12 11.99
N THR A 91 -6.69 -2.90 10.69
CA THR A 91 -7.44 -3.81 9.79
C THR A 91 -6.74 -5.15 9.60
N THR A 92 -5.40 -5.17 9.64
CA THR A 92 -4.57 -6.37 9.60
C THR A 92 -4.80 -7.24 10.83
N ALA A 93 -4.72 -6.65 12.03
CA ALA A 93 -4.96 -7.33 13.29
C ALA A 93 -6.39 -7.88 13.33
N TRP A 94 -7.38 -7.06 12.99
CA TRP A 94 -8.78 -7.47 13.02
C TRP A 94 -9.08 -8.62 12.07
N MET A 95 -8.54 -8.58 10.85
CA MET A 95 -8.68 -9.68 9.87
C MET A 95 -7.98 -10.96 10.34
N GLY A 96 -6.77 -10.85 10.89
CA GLY A 96 -5.98 -11.99 11.36
C GLY A 96 -6.56 -12.65 12.61
N GLU A 97 -6.91 -11.88 13.64
CA GLU A 97 -7.48 -12.39 14.89
C GLU A 97 -8.84 -13.09 14.69
N ASN A 98 -9.61 -12.64 13.69
CA ASN A 98 -10.91 -13.23 13.36
C ASN A 98 -10.84 -14.25 12.21
N HIS A 99 -9.66 -14.82 11.93
CA HIS A 99 -9.48 -15.91 10.96
C HIS A 99 -10.10 -15.63 9.58
N LEU A 100 -9.87 -14.42 9.06
CA LEU A 100 -10.45 -13.92 7.80
C LEU A 100 -12.01 -13.94 7.80
N ALA A 101 -12.64 -13.58 8.91
CA ALA A 101 -14.09 -13.41 8.93
C ALA A 101 -14.54 -12.34 7.90
N THR A 102 -15.78 -12.45 7.43
CA THR A 102 -16.33 -11.66 6.31
C THR A 102 -16.15 -10.16 6.48
N ILE A 103 -16.60 -9.59 7.61
CA ILE A 103 -16.57 -8.13 7.81
C ILE A 103 -15.14 -7.60 7.93
N PRO A 104 -14.25 -8.17 8.79
CA PRO A 104 -12.85 -7.75 8.84
C PRO A 104 -12.15 -7.81 7.47
N THR A 105 -12.39 -8.88 6.69
CA THR A 105 -11.80 -9.05 5.35
C THR A 105 -12.34 -7.99 4.37
N ALA A 106 -13.63 -7.68 4.41
CA ALA A 106 -14.21 -6.63 3.58
C ALA A 106 -13.68 -5.22 3.94
N ILE A 107 -13.54 -4.92 5.24
CA ILE A 107 -12.98 -3.64 5.72
C ILE A 107 -11.50 -3.51 5.36
N TYR A 108 -10.72 -4.59 5.45
CA TYR A 108 -9.35 -4.61 4.96
C TYR A 108 -9.28 -4.26 3.47
N GLY A 109 -10.14 -4.88 2.65
CA GLY A 109 -10.25 -4.55 1.22
C GLY A 109 -10.68 -3.11 0.95
N PHE A 110 -11.57 -2.57 1.77
CA PHE A 110 -11.96 -1.16 1.68
C PHE A 110 -10.76 -0.22 1.94
N VAL A 111 -9.94 -0.51 2.94
CA VAL A 111 -8.72 0.28 3.22
C VAL A 111 -7.71 0.15 2.07
N LEU A 112 -7.52 -1.05 1.50
CA LEU A 112 -6.68 -1.24 0.30
C LEU A 112 -7.19 -0.40 -0.88
N LEU A 113 -8.50 -0.40 -1.14
CA LEU A 113 -9.12 0.39 -2.19
C LEU A 113 -8.89 1.88 -1.99
N MET A 114 -9.12 2.37 -0.78
CA MET A 114 -8.96 3.79 -0.46
C MET A 114 -7.50 4.24 -0.51
N ALA A 115 -6.56 3.39 -0.08
CA ALA A 115 -5.13 3.64 -0.23
C ALA A 115 -4.72 3.72 -1.73
N ALA A 116 -5.24 2.83 -2.58
CA ALA A 116 -5.00 2.88 -4.01
C ALA A 116 -5.57 4.15 -4.68
N ILE A 117 -6.77 4.56 -4.28
CA ILE A 117 -7.38 5.83 -4.73
C ILE A 117 -6.55 7.02 -4.26
N ALA A 118 -6.12 7.03 -2.99
CA ALA A 118 -5.32 8.11 -2.44
C ALA A 118 -3.95 8.22 -3.14
N TYR A 119 -3.32 7.09 -3.46
CA TYR A 119 -2.09 7.06 -4.25
C TYR A 119 -2.31 7.67 -5.65
N TYR A 120 -3.39 7.28 -6.33
CA TYR A 120 -3.77 7.86 -7.63
C TYR A 120 -4.01 9.37 -7.54
N VAL A 121 -4.67 9.85 -6.47
CA VAL A 121 -4.90 11.30 -6.25
C VAL A 121 -3.56 12.02 -6.07
N LEU A 122 -2.62 11.46 -5.30
CA LEU A 122 -1.28 12.02 -5.11
C LEU A 122 -0.53 12.10 -6.45
N GLU A 123 -0.52 11.03 -7.22
CA GLU A 123 0.09 10.97 -8.56
C GLU A 123 -0.47 12.08 -9.47
N ARG A 124 -1.80 12.23 -9.50
CA ARG A 124 -2.46 13.25 -10.32
C ARG A 124 -2.18 14.66 -9.84
N ALA A 125 -2.07 14.88 -8.53
CA ALA A 125 -1.71 16.19 -7.97
C ALA A 125 -0.30 16.61 -8.40
N ILE A 126 0.65 15.67 -8.44
CA ILE A 126 2.02 15.92 -8.91
C ILE A 126 2.02 16.24 -10.41
N ILE A 127 1.40 15.40 -11.24
CA ILE A 127 1.32 15.61 -12.69
C ILE A 127 0.65 16.94 -13.03
N ALA A 128 -0.40 17.31 -12.30
CA ALA A 128 -1.09 18.60 -12.50
C ALA A 128 -0.18 19.79 -12.20
N LYS A 129 0.74 19.65 -11.23
CA LYS A 129 1.71 20.70 -10.87
C LYS A 129 2.86 20.79 -11.85
N GLU A 130 3.40 19.67 -12.30
CA GLU A 130 4.59 19.61 -13.14
C GLU A 130 4.30 19.69 -14.65
N GLY A 131 3.06 19.40 -15.02
CA GLY A 131 2.58 19.43 -16.40
C GLY A 131 2.62 18.06 -17.09
N ARG A 132 1.87 17.95 -18.19
CA ARG A 132 1.73 16.70 -18.97
C ARG A 132 3.02 16.26 -19.68
N GLY A 133 4.00 17.13 -19.81
CA GLY A 133 5.32 16.84 -20.37
C GLY A 133 6.33 16.35 -19.34
N SER A 134 5.95 16.28 -18.04
CA SER A 134 6.84 15.84 -16.99
C SER A 134 7.30 14.38 -17.17
N LEU A 135 8.44 14.05 -16.58
CA LEU A 135 9.00 12.69 -16.58
C LEU A 135 7.99 11.69 -16.01
N LEU A 136 7.32 12.07 -14.92
CA LEU A 136 6.29 11.28 -14.26
C LEU A 136 5.10 11.02 -15.20
N ALA A 137 4.58 12.04 -15.88
CA ALA A 137 3.45 11.87 -16.81
C ALA A 137 3.77 10.93 -17.95
N GLN A 138 5.01 10.95 -18.46
CA GLN A 138 5.48 10.06 -19.50
C GLN A 138 5.71 8.62 -19.01
N ALA A 139 6.20 8.44 -17.78
CA ALA A 139 6.43 7.13 -17.18
C ALA A 139 5.10 6.40 -16.87
N ILE A 140 4.08 7.13 -16.39
CA ILE A 140 2.79 6.57 -15.96
C ILE A 140 1.83 6.27 -17.11
N GLY A 141 2.07 6.78 -18.33
CA GLY A 141 1.13 6.76 -19.47
C GLY A 141 0.37 5.45 -19.76
N ARG A 142 0.91 4.29 -19.37
CA ARG A 142 0.29 2.96 -19.50
C ARG A 142 0.25 2.19 -18.18
N ASP A 143 -0.10 2.86 -17.06
CA ASP A 143 -0.20 2.17 -15.77
C ASP A 143 -1.47 1.30 -15.68
N TRP A 144 -1.38 0.09 -16.25
CA TRP A 144 -2.46 -0.88 -16.18
C TRP A 144 -2.59 -1.50 -14.78
N LYS A 145 -1.49 -1.67 -14.02
CA LYS A 145 -1.49 -2.21 -12.66
C LYS A 145 -2.22 -1.28 -11.69
N GLY A 146 -1.89 0.02 -11.72
CA GLY A 146 -2.54 1.03 -10.91
C GLY A 146 -4.03 1.20 -11.23
N LYS A 147 -4.48 0.90 -12.46
CA LYS A 147 -5.89 0.90 -12.84
C LYS A 147 -6.62 -0.39 -12.47
N LEU A 148 -5.95 -1.54 -12.60
CA LEU A 148 -6.53 -2.85 -12.31
C LEU A 148 -6.72 -3.05 -10.81
N SER A 149 -5.76 -2.62 -9.99
CA SER A 149 -5.78 -2.88 -8.54
C SER A 149 -7.04 -2.32 -7.84
N PRO A 150 -7.46 -1.04 -8.06
CA PRO A 150 -8.70 -0.54 -7.46
C PRO A 150 -9.93 -1.31 -7.91
N VAL A 151 -9.99 -1.75 -9.17
CA VAL A 151 -11.11 -2.55 -9.69
C VAL A 151 -11.18 -3.90 -8.97
N LEU A 152 -10.02 -4.56 -8.79
CA LEU A 152 -9.94 -5.83 -8.07
C LEU A 152 -10.32 -5.68 -6.59
N TYR A 153 -9.86 -4.62 -5.91
CA TYR A 153 -10.23 -4.35 -4.53
C TYR A 153 -11.73 -4.06 -4.40
N PHE A 154 -12.27 -3.23 -5.31
CA PHE A 154 -13.70 -2.95 -5.33
C PHE A 154 -14.54 -4.21 -5.53
N ALA A 155 -14.13 -5.13 -6.41
CA ALA A 155 -14.78 -6.42 -6.62
C ALA A 155 -14.60 -7.37 -5.41
N ALA A 156 -13.44 -7.34 -4.75
CA ALA A 156 -13.15 -8.21 -3.60
C ALA A 156 -14.03 -7.90 -2.39
N ILE A 157 -14.43 -6.63 -2.18
CA ILE A 157 -15.29 -6.24 -1.05
C ILE A 157 -16.62 -7.00 -1.04
N PRO A 158 -17.48 -6.97 -2.07
CA PRO A 158 -18.68 -7.77 -2.09
C PRO A 158 -18.40 -9.28 -2.16
N LEU A 159 -17.33 -9.72 -2.80
CA LEU A 159 -16.92 -11.12 -2.83
C LEU A 159 -16.54 -11.68 -1.46
N ALA A 160 -16.12 -10.84 -0.51
CA ALA A 160 -15.89 -11.27 0.87
C ALA A 160 -17.15 -11.78 1.54
N PHE A 161 -18.33 -11.31 1.15
CA PHE A 161 -19.63 -11.78 1.66
C PHE A 161 -20.07 -13.11 1.02
N VAL A 162 -19.51 -13.47 -0.13
CA VAL A 162 -19.68 -14.80 -0.74
C VAL A 162 -18.70 -15.78 -0.15
N SER A 163 -17.41 -15.41 -0.10
CA SER A 163 -16.33 -16.17 0.54
C SER A 163 -15.15 -15.25 0.87
N PRO A 164 -14.80 -15.09 2.15
CA PRO A 164 -13.64 -14.29 2.54
C PRO A 164 -12.32 -14.80 1.93
N TRP A 165 -12.24 -16.10 1.65
CA TRP A 165 -11.06 -16.71 1.00
C TRP A 165 -10.86 -16.24 -0.44
N ILE A 166 -11.96 -15.98 -1.18
CA ILE A 166 -11.87 -15.40 -2.53
C ILE A 166 -11.32 -13.99 -2.45
N ALA A 167 -11.84 -13.16 -1.53
CA ALA A 167 -11.33 -11.81 -1.32
C ALA A 167 -9.86 -11.81 -0.90
N GLY A 168 -9.48 -12.65 0.07
CA GLY A 168 -8.09 -12.85 0.51
C GLY A 168 -7.19 -13.28 -0.66
N GLY A 169 -7.64 -14.20 -1.50
CA GLY A 169 -6.92 -14.62 -2.71
C GLY A 169 -6.67 -13.47 -3.69
N ILE A 170 -7.66 -12.58 -3.87
CA ILE A 170 -7.50 -11.36 -4.70
C ILE A 170 -6.46 -10.42 -4.08
N TYR A 171 -6.48 -10.21 -2.76
CA TYR A 171 -5.48 -9.35 -2.10
C TYR A 171 -4.08 -9.93 -2.26
N VAL A 172 -3.88 -11.22 -2.05
CA VAL A 172 -2.59 -11.89 -2.30
C VAL A 172 -2.17 -11.76 -3.76
N PHE A 173 -3.09 -11.98 -4.70
CA PHE A 173 -2.80 -11.86 -6.13
C PHE A 173 -2.32 -10.45 -6.50
N VAL A 174 -2.99 -9.39 -6.01
CA VAL A 174 -2.57 -8.00 -6.28
C VAL A 174 -1.22 -7.70 -5.63
N ALA A 175 -0.97 -8.19 -4.40
CA ALA A 175 0.34 -8.04 -3.77
C ALA A 175 1.45 -8.68 -4.62
N LEU A 176 1.25 -9.91 -5.12
CA LEU A 176 2.20 -10.61 -6.00
C LEU A 176 2.41 -9.88 -7.32
N LEU A 177 1.35 -9.31 -7.90
CA LEU A 177 1.43 -8.51 -9.12
C LEU A 177 2.35 -7.29 -8.95
N TRP A 178 2.35 -6.67 -7.78
CA TRP A 178 3.16 -5.49 -7.48
C TRP A 178 4.56 -5.81 -6.94
N LEU A 179 4.81 -7.04 -6.46
CA LEU A 179 6.17 -7.50 -6.11
C LEU A 179 7.12 -7.52 -7.31
N ILE A 180 6.59 -7.66 -8.52
CA ILE A 180 7.38 -7.45 -9.74
C ILE A 180 7.52 -5.94 -9.91
N PRO A 181 8.72 -5.34 -9.69
CA PRO A 181 8.90 -3.90 -9.75
C PRO A 181 8.48 -3.34 -11.12
N ASP A 182 7.85 -2.18 -11.07
CA ASP A 182 7.56 -1.43 -12.28
C ASP A 182 8.71 -0.47 -12.58
N ARG A 183 9.68 -0.95 -13.34
CA ARG A 183 10.90 -0.21 -13.68
C ARG A 183 10.71 0.97 -14.64
N ARG A 184 9.46 1.40 -14.89
CA ARG A 184 9.19 2.46 -15.88
C ARG A 184 9.73 3.82 -15.46
N ILE A 185 9.62 4.16 -14.18
CA ILE A 185 10.14 5.42 -13.64
C ILE A 185 11.67 5.33 -13.57
N GLU A 186 12.19 4.24 -12.98
CA GLU A 186 13.63 3.97 -12.84
C GLU A 186 14.35 4.05 -14.21
N ARG A 187 13.86 3.34 -15.24
CA ARG A 187 14.42 3.39 -16.59
C ARG A 187 14.46 4.80 -17.18
N LYS A 188 13.43 5.61 -16.94
CA LYS A 188 13.39 6.98 -17.44
C LYS A 188 14.31 7.94 -16.68
N LEU A 189 14.57 7.69 -15.40
CA LEU A 189 15.58 8.40 -14.62
C LEU A 189 17.00 8.05 -15.12
N GLU A 190 17.27 6.76 -15.34
CA GLU A 190 18.54 6.29 -15.92
C GLU A 190 18.81 6.87 -17.32
N GLU A 191 17.77 6.95 -18.19
CA GLU A 191 17.87 7.54 -19.54
C GLU A 191 18.23 9.03 -19.50
N ARG A 192 17.95 9.74 -18.39
CA ARG A 192 18.33 11.15 -18.17
C ARG A 192 19.72 11.33 -17.55
N GLY A 193 20.36 10.27 -17.06
CA GLY A 193 21.69 10.32 -16.41
C GLY A 193 21.65 10.92 -15.00
N GLU A 194 20.52 10.80 -14.31
CA GLU A 194 20.34 11.16 -12.90
C GLU A 194 20.42 9.92 -12.00
#